data_13f332012853216215cfb123f318b6ef
#
_entry.id   13f332012853216215cfb123f318b6ef
#
_cell.length_a   1.000
_cell.length_b   1.000
_cell.length_c   1.000
_cell.angle_alpha   90.00
_cell.angle_beta   90.00
_cell.angle_gamma   90.00
#
_symmetry.space_group_name_H-M   'P 1'
#
loop_
_entity.id
_entity.type
_entity.pdbx_description
1 polymer ?
#
loop_
_entity_poly.entity_id
_entity_poly.type
_entity_poly.pdbx_seq_one_letter_code
_entity_poly.pdbx_strand_id
1 'polypeptide(L)'
;MELNSIEEVLVDLAAGKVVVMLDNEDRENEGDVICASEFATTENVNFMAKYARGLICMPMDDSYVEKLNLPQMCITNTDNHCTAFTVSVDHVSTTTGISAYERGITARKFVEEAAKPEDFRRPGHMFPLRAVPGGVIERGGHTEATVDLCRLAGLKPCGLCCEIMKDDGTMLIRRTFLFSPIQWQEKMICLHLPRSTT
;
A
#
# COMPACT_ATOMS: atom_id res chain seq x y z
N MET A 1 6.83 22.91 -4.78
CA MET A 1 5.94 21.98 -5.50
C MET A 1 4.56 22.13 -4.88
N GLU A 2 3.57 22.37 -5.71
CA GLU A 2 2.18 22.40 -5.27
C GLU A 2 1.69 20.94 -5.18
N LEU A 3 1.06 20.59 -4.07
CA LEU A 3 0.49 19.25 -3.89
C LEU A 3 -0.83 19.18 -4.64
N ASN A 4 -1.13 18.05 -5.23
CA ASN A 4 -2.41 17.83 -5.88
C ASN A 4 -3.56 17.76 -4.85
N SER A 5 -4.77 18.01 -5.28
CA SER A 5 -5.95 17.84 -4.43
C SER A 5 -6.30 16.36 -4.25
N ILE A 6 -7.06 16.05 -3.22
CA ILE A 6 -7.55 14.67 -2.98
C ILE A 6 -8.41 14.20 -4.16
N GLU A 7 -9.23 15.09 -4.71
CA GLU A 7 -10.12 14.81 -5.85
C GLU A 7 -9.30 14.36 -7.09
N GLU A 8 -8.20 15.04 -7.38
CA GLU A 8 -7.29 14.66 -8.48
C GLU A 8 -6.67 13.27 -8.23
N VAL A 9 -6.28 13.00 -6.97
CA VAL A 9 -5.78 11.67 -6.54
C VAL A 9 -6.80 10.58 -6.82
N LEU A 10 -8.03 10.79 -6.36
CA LEU A 10 -9.10 9.80 -6.49
C LEU A 10 -9.40 9.47 -7.96
N VAL A 11 -9.38 10.49 -8.84
CA VAL A 11 -9.56 10.30 -10.29
C VAL A 11 -8.44 9.43 -10.87
N ASP A 12 -7.18 9.70 -10.51
CA ASP A 12 -6.04 8.93 -11.02
C ASP A 12 -6.03 7.50 -10.47
N LEU A 13 -6.33 7.33 -9.18
CA LEU A 13 -6.41 6.00 -8.57
C LEU A 13 -7.55 5.17 -9.18
N ALA A 14 -8.72 5.77 -9.41
CA ALA A 14 -9.85 5.14 -10.09
C ALA A 14 -9.53 4.76 -11.55
N ALA A 15 -8.64 5.50 -12.21
CA ALA A 15 -8.13 5.17 -13.54
C ALA A 15 -7.02 4.11 -13.54
N GLY A 16 -6.67 3.53 -12.40
CA GLY A 16 -5.67 2.49 -12.26
C GLY A 16 -4.21 2.97 -12.27
N LYS A 17 -3.99 4.27 -12.08
CA LYS A 17 -2.65 4.82 -11.97
C LYS A 17 -2.09 4.60 -10.56
N VAL A 18 -0.76 4.62 -10.46
CA VAL A 18 -0.07 4.71 -9.18
C VAL A 18 -0.04 6.17 -8.72
N VAL A 19 -0.16 6.39 -7.42
CA VAL A 19 -0.10 7.71 -6.79
C VAL A 19 0.98 7.70 -5.70
N VAL A 20 1.51 8.86 -5.34
CA VAL A 20 2.47 8.98 -4.24
C VAL A 20 1.83 9.71 -3.08
N MET A 21 1.99 9.16 -1.90
CA MET A 21 1.51 9.72 -0.66
C MET A 21 2.68 10.03 0.26
N LEU A 22 2.69 11.23 0.83
CA LEU A 22 3.67 11.65 1.83
C LEU A 22 3.04 11.65 3.21
N ASP A 23 3.79 11.13 4.16
CA ASP A 23 3.46 11.16 5.58
C ASP A 23 3.86 12.49 6.26
N ASN A 24 3.40 12.69 7.47
CA ASN A 24 3.77 13.83 8.29
C ASN A 24 5.24 13.74 8.74
N GLU A 25 5.90 14.91 8.83
CA GLU A 25 7.28 15.00 9.31
C GLU A 25 7.45 14.49 10.75
N ASP A 26 6.39 14.54 11.54
CA ASP A 26 6.38 14.11 12.96
C ASP A 26 6.13 12.60 13.12
N ARG A 27 5.88 11.85 12.02
CA ARG A 27 5.61 10.42 12.05
C ARG A 27 6.78 9.64 11.41
N GLU A 28 6.62 9.08 10.24
CA GLU A 28 7.69 8.38 9.51
C GLU A 28 8.46 9.34 8.60
N ASN A 29 7.81 10.42 8.16
CA ASN A 29 8.34 11.40 7.21
C ASN A 29 8.81 10.76 5.91
N GLU A 30 8.08 9.77 5.43
CA GLU A 30 8.40 8.98 4.24
C GLU A 30 7.36 9.21 3.15
N GLY A 31 7.68 8.74 1.95
CA GLY A 31 6.75 8.71 0.83
C GLY A 31 6.54 7.29 0.34
N ASP A 32 5.29 6.93 0.11
CA ASP A 32 4.90 5.64 -0.44
C ASP A 32 4.28 5.78 -1.83
N VAL A 33 4.58 4.82 -2.70
CA VAL A 33 3.81 4.59 -3.93
C VAL A 33 2.59 3.75 -3.58
N ILE A 34 1.41 4.24 -3.96
CA ILE A 34 0.13 3.59 -3.70
C ILE A 34 -0.49 3.11 -5.02
N CYS A 35 -1.11 1.94 -5.01
CA CYS A 35 -1.89 1.37 -6.10
C CYS A 35 -3.09 0.61 -5.55
N ALA A 36 -4.27 0.75 -6.16
CA ALA A 36 -5.40 -0.11 -5.79
C ALA A 36 -5.15 -1.57 -6.20
N SER A 37 -5.54 -2.54 -5.36
CA SER A 37 -5.31 -3.97 -5.63
C SER A 37 -5.99 -4.45 -6.91
N GLU A 38 -7.13 -3.87 -7.29
CA GLU A 38 -7.81 -4.16 -8.56
C GLU A 38 -6.95 -3.84 -9.77
N PHE A 39 -6.06 -2.87 -9.65
CA PHE A 39 -5.12 -2.41 -10.67
C PHE A 39 -3.66 -2.80 -10.41
N ALA A 40 -3.42 -3.83 -9.59
CA ALA A 40 -2.09 -4.40 -9.39
C ALA A 40 -1.62 -5.16 -10.64
N THR A 41 -1.43 -4.44 -11.74
CA THR A 41 -0.89 -5.00 -12.99
C THR A 41 0.60 -5.32 -12.83
N THR A 42 1.16 -6.09 -13.76
CA THR A 42 2.60 -6.35 -13.78
C THR A 42 3.40 -5.05 -13.85
N GLU A 43 2.92 -4.08 -14.64
CA GLU A 43 3.57 -2.78 -14.84
C GLU A 43 3.60 -1.97 -13.54
N ASN A 44 2.46 -1.88 -12.84
CA ASN A 44 2.35 -1.13 -11.59
C ASN A 44 3.21 -1.75 -10.48
N VAL A 45 3.14 -3.09 -10.30
CA VAL A 45 3.97 -3.79 -9.30
C VAL A 45 5.45 -3.71 -9.65
N ASN A 46 5.82 -3.83 -10.93
CA ASN A 46 7.20 -3.68 -11.37
C ASN A 46 7.70 -2.23 -11.19
N PHE A 47 6.83 -1.24 -11.40
CA PHE A 47 7.14 0.16 -11.10
C PHE A 47 7.48 0.35 -9.62
N MET A 48 6.63 -0.17 -8.71
CA MET A 48 6.88 -0.14 -7.27
C MET A 48 8.21 -0.82 -6.91
N ALA A 49 8.43 -2.04 -7.38
CA ALA A 49 9.65 -2.80 -7.08
C ALA A 49 10.93 -2.12 -7.59
N LYS A 50 10.87 -1.52 -8.80
CA LYS A 50 12.03 -0.93 -9.46
C LYS A 50 12.37 0.46 -8.94
N TYR A 51 11.36 1.28 -8.69
CA TYR A 51 11.54 2.70 -8.43
C TYR A 51 11.32 3.08 -6.97
N ALA A 52 10.36 2.47 -6.27
CA ALA A 52 10.17 2.69 -4.84
C ALA A 52 11.17 1.87 -4.01
N ARG A 53 11.37 0.58 -4.32
CA ARG A 53 12.38 -0.32 -3.71
C ARG A 53 12.11 -0.72 -2.26
N GLY A 54 11.02 -0.26 -1.67
CA GLY A 54 10.56 -0.61 -0.34
C GLY A 54 9.93 -2.01 -0.29
N LEU A 55 9.32 -2.34 0.82
CA LEU A 55 8.54 -3.55 0.97
C LEU A 55 7.14 -3.34 0.37
N ILE A 56 6.80 -4.10 -0.67
CA ILE A 56 5.45 -4.03 -1.21
C ILE A 56 4.48 -4.70 -0.24
N CYS A 57 3.77 -3.87 0.52
CA CYS A 57 2.72 -4.28 1.45
C CYS A 57 1.34 -4.17 0.81
N MET A 58 0.35 -4.82 1.43
CA MET A 58 -1.02 -4.84 0.92
C MET A 58 -2.02 -4.42 2.01
N PRO A 59 -2.16 -3.10 2.26
CA PRO A 59 -3.18 -2.56 3.14
C PRO A 59 -4.59 -2.99 2.73
N MET A 60 -5.41 -3.42 3.69
CA MET A 60 -6.76 -3.86 3.43
C MET A 60 -7.70 -3.58 4.60
N ASP A 61 -8.99 -3.46 4.26
CA ASP A 61 -10.07 -3.40 5.23
C ASP A 61 -10.13 -4.71 6.05
N ASP A 62 -10.56 -4.58 7.29
CA ASP A 62 -10.69 -5.68 8.23
C ASP A 62 -11.54 -6.84 7.70
N SER A 63 -12.54 -6.55 6.90
CA SER A 63 -13.41 -7.55 6.29
C SER A 63 -12.68 -8.57 5.40
N TYR A 64 -11.58 -8.16 4.74
CA TYR A 64 -10.73 -9.09 3.98
C TYR A 64 -9.88 -9.97 4.90
N VAL A 65 -9.36 -9.39 5.98
CA VAL A 65 -8.57 -10.13 6.98
C VAL A 65 -9.42 -11.24 7.60
N GLU A 66 -10.65 -10.93 7.97
CA GLU A 66 -11.61 -11.90 8.51
C GLU A 66 -12.03 -12.94 7.46
N LYS A 67 -12.48 -12.49 6.27
CA LYS A 67 -12.92 -13.36 5.17
C LYS A 67 -11.86 -14.39 4.79
N LEU A 68 -10.60 -13.98 4.73
CA LEU A 68 -9.50 -14.82 4.29
C LEU A 68 -8.73 -15.49 5.46
N ASN A 69 -9.25 -15.32 6.69
CA ASN A 69 -8.68 -15.91 7.89
C ASN A 69 -7.17 -15.68 8.00
N LEU A 70 -6.77 -14.40 8.00
CA LEU A 70 -5.36 -13.98 8.07
C LEU A 70 -4.95 -13.70 9.52
N PRO A 71 -4.21 -14.60 10.17
CA PRO A 71 -3.70 -14.35 11.51
C PRO A 71 -2.63 -13.25 11.49
N GLN A 72 -2.49 -12.55 12.61
CA GLN A 72 -1.39 -11.62 12.82
C GLN A 72 -0.04 -12.35 12.68
N MET A 73 0.95 -11.66 12.12
CA MET A 73 2.30 -12.20 11.95
C MET A 73 2.98 -12.49 13.28
N CYS A 74 2.72 -11.67 14.29
CA CYS A 74 3.28 -11.78 15.64
C CYS A 74 2.17 -11.83 16.68
N ILE A 75 2.33 -12.67 17.70
CA ILE A 75 1.42 -12.73 18.85
C ILE A 75 1.44 -11.41 19.64
N THR A 76 2.64 -10.85 19.82
CA THR A 76 2.85 -9.55 20.47
C THR A 76 3.50 -8.62 19.46
N ASN A 77 2.77 -7.58 19.08
CA ASN A 77 3.31 -6.54 18.18
C ASN A 77 4.15 -5.55 18.99
N THR A 78 5.43 -5.43 18.62
CA THR A 78 6.40 -4.50 19.22
C THR A 78 6.90 -3.47 18.21
N ASP A 79 6.24 -3.37 17.04
CA ASP A 79 6.54 -2.36 16.04
C ASP A 79 6.33 -0.95 16.58
N ASN A 80 7.21 -0.01 16.24
CA ASN A 80 7.17 1.37 16.73
C ASN A 80 5.86 2.10 16.41
N HIS A 81 5.24 1.75 15.29
CA HIS A 81 3.97 2.32 14.81
C HIS A 81 2.78 1.36 14.95
N CYS A 82 2.99 0.21 15.59
CA CYS A 82 2.00 -0.84 15.77
C CYS A 82 1.35 -1.30 14.46
N THR A 83 2.11 -1.30 13.35
CA THR A 83 1.62 -1.75 12.04
C THR A 83 1.17 -3.20 12.11
N ALA A 84 -0.08 -3.45 11.77
CA ALA A 84 -0.70 -4.76 11.95
C ALA A 84 -0.43 -5.70 10.76
N PHE A 85 0.80 -6.19 10.67
CA PHE A 85 1.18 -7.23 9.70
C PHE A 85 0.43 -8.53 9.99
N THR A 86 -0.14 -9.11 8.95
CA THR A 86 -0.61 -10.50 8.97
C THR A 86 0.46 -11.42 8.40
N VAL A 87 0.23 -12.74 8.45
CA VAL A 87 1.09 -13.68 7.72
C VAL A 87 1.14 -13.34 6.25
N SER A 88 2.32 -13.44 5.63
CA SER A 88 2.49 -13.21 4.20
C SER A 88 1.86 -14.33 3.37
N VAL A 89 1.45 -14.02 2.15
CA VAL A 89 0.70 -14.95 1.29
C VAL A 89 1.12 -14.91 -0.16
N ASP A 90 0.87 -16.01 -0.88
CA ASP A 90 0.89 -16.09 -2.34
C ASP A 90 -0.36 -16.83 -2.84
N HIS A 91 -0.95 -16.40 -3.95
CA HIS A 91 -2.06 -17.14 -4.56
C HIS A 91 -1.59 -18.49 -5.08
N VAL A 92 -2.43 -19.53 -4.93
CA VAL A 92 -2.09 -20.92 -5.31
C VAL A 92 -1.70 -21.11 -6.78
N SER A 93 -2.14 -20.22 -7.68
CA SER A 93 -1.78 -20.27 -9.11
C SER A 93 -0.38 -19.74 -9.42
N THR A 94 0.33 -19.15 -8.44
CA THR A 94 1.70 -18.66 -8.62
C THR A 94 2.72 -19.80 -8.47
N THR A 95 3.92 -19.62 -8.99
CA THR A 95 5.04 -20.56 -8.82
C THR A 95 5.88 -20.18 -7.60
N THR A 96 6.82 -19.23 -7.75
CA THR A 96 7.63 -18.71 -6.65
C THR A 96 6.94 -17.55 -5.90
N GLY A 97 6.01 -16.84 -6.54
CA GLY A 97 5.25 -15.76 -5.94
C GLY A 97 5.92 -14.38 -5.97
N ILE A 98 7.25 -14.28 -6.14
CA ILE A 98 8.01 -13.04 -5.95
C ILE A 98 8.02 -12.10 -7.16
N SER A 99 7.83 -12.59 -8.38
CA SER A 99 7.86 -11.72 -9.56
C SER A 99 6.77 -10.64 -9.51
N ALA A 100 6.98 -9.51 -10.17
CA ALA A 100 5.96 -8.46 -10.26
C ALA A 100 4.64 -8.99 -10.86
N TYR A 101 4.76 -9.91 -11.83
CA TYR A 101 3.61 -10.60 -12.42
C TYR A 101 2.83 -11.40 -11.37
N GLU A 102 3.50 -12.23 -10.58
CA GLU A 102 2.86 -13.12 -9.61
C GLU A 102 2.33 -12.37 -8.38
N ARG A 103 3.07 -11.35 -7.89
CA ARG A 103 2.56 -10.46 -6.84
C ARG A 103 1.30 -9.73 -7.29
N GLY A 104 1.27 -9.26 -8.56
CA GLY A 104 0.09 -8.66 -9.15
C GLY A 104 -1.09 -9.65 -9.24
N ILE A 105 -0.86 -10.92 -9.57
CA ILE A 105 -1.89 -11.97 -9.52
C ILE A 105 -2.42 -12.10 -8.09
N THR A 106 -1.54 -12.27 -7.11
CA THR A 106 -1.94 -12.44 -5.71
C THR A 106 -2.80 -11.26 -5.24
N ALA A 107 -2.38 -10.02 -5.52
CA ALA A 107 -3.11 -8.82 -5.10
C ALA A 107 -4.51 -8.71 -5.73
N ARG A 108 -4.64 -8.96 -7.04
CA ARG A 108 -5.95 -8.93 -7.71
C ARG A 108 -6.87 -10.05 -7.24
N LYS A 109 -6.34 -11.26 -7.05
CA LYS A 109 -7.11 -12.41 -6.54
C LYS A 109 -7.63 -12.20 -5.14
N PHE A 110 -6.94 -11.44 -4.31
CA PHE A 110 -7.36 -11.10 -2.96
C PHE A 110 -8.71 -10.40 -2.91
N VAL A 111 -8.97 -9.53 -3.86
CA VAL A 111 -10.17 -8.70 -3.91
C VAL A 111 -11.31 -9.30 -4.72
N GLU A 112 -11.16 -10.51 -5.27
CA GLU A 112 -12.25 -11.23 -5.93
C GLU A 112 -13.32 -11.64 -4.90
N GLU A 113 -14.61 -11.56 -5.31
CA GLU A 113 -15.71 -11.95 -4.42
C GLU A 113 -15.63 -13.43 -4.03
N ALA A 114 -15.21 -14.27 -4.96
CA ALA A 114 -15.08 -15.71 -4.77
C ALA A 114 -13.83 -16.13 -3.99
N ALA A 115 -12.92 -15.20 -3.64
CA ALA A 115 -11.68 -15.51 -2.93
C ALA A 115 -11.94 -16.19 -1.58
N LYS A 116 -11.18 -17.26 -1.31
CA LYS A 116 -11.28 -18.09 -0.10
C LYS A 116 -9.91 -18.25 0.56
N PRO A 117 -9.85 -18.60 1.84
CA PRO A 117 -8.58 -18.83 2.55
C PRO A 117 -7.66 -19.86 1.86
N GLU A 118 -8.25 -20.90 1.24
CA GLU A 118 -7.52 -21.98 0.59
C GLU A 118 -6.85 -21.57 -0.72
N ASP A 119 -7.26 -20.44 -1.30
CA ASP A 119 -6.66 -19.89 -2.51
C ASP A 119 -5.29 -19.26 -2.26
N PHE A 120 -4.87 -19.14 -0.99
CA PHE A 120 -3.65 -18.47 -0.59
C PHE A 120 -2.74 -19.36 0.25
N ARG A 121 -1.54 -19.64 -0.28
CA ARG A 121 -0.45 -20.30 0.46
C ARG A 121 0.16 -19.35 1.48
N ARG A 122 0.63 -19.89 2.59
CA ARG A 122 1.26 -19.18 3.71
C ARG A 122 2.51 -19.93 4.16
N PRO A 123 3.67 -19.27 4.30
CA PRO A 123 3.94 -17.87 3.96
C PRO A 123 4.01 -17.64 2.45
N GLY A 124 4.13 -16.37 2.04
CA GLY A 124 4.29 -15.95 0.66
C GLY A 124 5.06 -14.63 0.54
N HIS A 125 4.91 -13.94 -0.58
CA HIS A 125 5.68 -12.74 -0.92
C HIS A 125 4.83 -11.45 -0.96
N MET A 126 3.54 -11.54 -0.66
CA MET A 126 2.67 -10.38 -0.42
C MET A 126 2.41 -10.26 1.08
N PHE A 127 2.49 -9.04 1.61
CA PHE A 127 2.42 -8.73 3.04
C PHE A 127 1.13 -7.95 3.36
N PRO A 128 0.01 -8.64 3.71
CA PRO A 128 -1.22 -7.98 4.06
C PRO A 128 -1.07 -7.19 5.36
N LEU A 129 -1.60 -5.95 5.36
CA LEU A 129 -1.67 -5.08 6.53
C LEU A 129 -3.13 -4.82 6.88
N ARG A 130 -3.51 -5.11 8.10
CA ARG A 130 -4.85 -4.83 8.61
C ARG A 130 -4.97 -3.35 8.95
N ALA A 131 -5.80 -2.61 8.22
CA ALA A 131 -6.09 -1.22 8.54
C ALA A 131 -6.95 -1.12 9.81
N VAL A 132 -6.70 -0.10 10.61
CA VAL A 132 -7.50 0.17 11.82
C VAL A 132 -8.91 0.61 11.40
N PRO A 133 -9.98 0.06 12.01
CA PRO A 133 -11.34 0.56 11.81
C PRO A 133 -11.43 2.06 12.14
N GLY A 134 -12.07 2.84 11.25
CA GLY A 134 -12.10 4.31 11.35
C GLY A 134 -11.07 5.02 10.47
N GLY A 135 -10.14 4.27 9.85
CA GLY A 135 -9.23 4.78 8.84
C GLY A 135 -8.23 5.81 9.36
N VAL A 136 -7.89 6.78 8.50
CA VAL A 136 -6.88 7.82 8.79
C VAL A 136 -7.23 8.72 9.97
N ILE A 137 -8.49 8.78 10.38
CA ILE A 137 -8.93 9.57 11.54
C ILE A 137 -8.45 8.90 12.84
N GLU A 138 -8.47 7.58 12.89
CA GLU A 138 -8.03 6.82 14.06
C GLU A 138 -6.51 6.59 14.06
N ARG A 139 -5.93 6.29 12.88
CA ARG A 139 -4.49 6.10 12.73
C ARG A 139 -4.01 6.73 11.40
N GLY A 140 -3.27 7.83 11.50
CA GLY A 140 -2.76 8.60 10.36
C GLY A 140 -1.57 7.93 9.68
N GLY A 141 -1.72 6.69 9.19
CA GLY A 141 -0.65 5.92 8.53
C GLY A 141 -0.96 5.62 7.06
N HIS A 142 0.09 5.27 6.29
CA HIS A 142 -0.02 4.86 4.88
C HIS A 142 -0.99 3.67 4.70
N THR A 143 -1.06 2.77 5.69
CA THR A 143 -1.98 1.63 5.69
C THR A 143 -3.43 2.07 5.60
N GLU A 144 -3.86 2.92 6.53
CA GLU A 144 -5.24 3.43 6.60
C GLU A 144 -5.55 4.32 5.40
N ALA A 145 -4.63 5.18 5.04
CA ALA A 145 -4.80 6.09 3.91
C ALA A 145 -4.94 5.34 2.57
N THR A 146 -4.21 4.25 2.35
CA THR A 146 -4.38 3.42 1.16
C THR A 146 -5.79 2.84 1.07
N VAL A 147 -6.32 2.33 2.18
CA VAL A 147 -7.68 1.76 2.24
C VAL A 147 -8.74 2.83 2.04
N ASP A 148 -8.59 3.99 2.69
CA ASP A 148 -9.54 5.09 2.57
C ASP A 148 -9.55 5.71 1.17
N LEU A 149 -8.37 5.87 0.54
CA LEU A 149 -8.28 6.34 -0.85
C LEU A 149 -8.98 5.37 -1.81
N CYS A 150 -8.76 4.06 -1.67
CA CYS A 150 -9.46 3.06 -2.48
C CYS A 150 -10.98 3.17 -2.29
N ARG A 151 -11.45 3.27 -1.04
CA ARG A 151 -12.88 3.41 -0.72
C ARG A 151 -13.48 4.68 -1.29
N LEU A 152 -12.82 5.83 -1.14
CA LEU A 152 -13.28 7.13 -1.65
C LEU A 152 -13.26 7.19 -3.19
N ALA A 153 -12.34 6.47 -3.83
CA ALA A 153 -12.29 6.32 -5.30
C ALA A 153 -13.37 5.36 -5.85
N GLY A 154 -14.22 4.77 -4.99
CA GLY A 154 -15.24 3.79 -5.39
C GLY A 154 -14.68 2.41 -5.73
N LEU A 155 -13.46 2.12 -5.30
CA LEU A 155 -12.77 0.85 -5.49
C LEU A 155 -12.91 -0.05 -4.26
N LYS A 156 -12.51 -1.32 -4.41
CA LYS A 156 -12.44 -2.25 -3.29
C LYS A 156 -11.43 -1.75 -2.25
N PRO A 157 -11.75 -1.76 -0.94
CA PRO A 157 -10.90 -1.19 0.11
C PRO A 157 -9.68 -2.06 0.42
N CYS A 158 -8.83 -2.21 -0.58
CA CYS A 158 -7.58 -2.93 -0.56
C CYS A 158 -6.64 -2.34 -1.61
N GLY A 159 -5.39 -2.06 -1.25
CA GLY A 159 -4.39 -1.51 -2.15
C GLY A 159 -3.02 -2.09 -1.89
N LEU A 160 -2.04 -1.61 -2.64
CA LEU A 160 -0.62 -1.82 -2.42
C LEU A 160 0.01 -0.52 -1.96
N CYS A 161 0.96 -0.58 -1.04
CA CYS A 161 1.85 0.52 -0.70
C CYS A 161 3.30 0.04 -0.71
N CYS A 162 4.21 0.95 -1.02
CA CYS A 162 5.64 0.64 -1.09
C CYS A 162 6.44 1.91 -0.79
N GLU A 163 7.27 1.86 0.23
CA GLU A 163 8.11 2.98 0.66
C GLU A 163 9.14 3.32 -0.41
N ILE A 164 9.48 4.60 -0.53
CA ILE A 164 10.42 5.08 -1.53
C ILE A 164 11.80 5.28 -0.92
N MET A 165 12.78 4.55 -1.42
CA MET A 165 14.19 4.69 -1.05
C MET A 165 14.98 5.50 -2.10
N LYS A 166 15.96 6.28 -1.63
CA LYS A 166 16.95 6.96 -2.47
C LYS A 166 18.01 5.98 -3.01
N ASP A 167 18.82 6.47 -3.95
CA ASP A 167 19.91 5.67 -4.53
C ASP A 167 20.99 5.30 -3.51
N ASP A 168 21.15 6.10 -2.45
CA ASP A 168 22.08 5.83 -1.34
C ASP A 168 21.54 4.81 -0.31
N GLY A 169 20.32 4.28 -0.51
CA GLY A 169 19.67 3.33 0.38
C GLY A 169 18.97 3.94 1.58
N THR A 170 18.98 5.26 1.74
CA THR A 170 18.20 5.95 2.79
C THR A 170 16.79 6.29 2.27
N MET A 171 15.86 6.59 3.20
CA MET A 171 14.47 6.87 2.82
C MET A 171 14.33 8.22 2.13
N LEU A 172 13.40 8.29 1.16
CA LEU A 172 13.03 9.53 0.50
C LEU A 172 12.04 10.28 1.38
N ILE A 173 12.54 11.25 2.12
CA ILE A 173 11.75 12.10 3.00
C ILE A 173 11.11 13.27 2.23
N ARG A 174 10.00 13.82 2.73
CA ARG A 174 9.24 14.92 2.13
C ARG A 174 10.13 16.08 1.64
N ARG A 175 11.10 16.51 2.43
CA ARG A 175 11.99 17.64 2.09
C ARG A 175 12.90 17.35 0.89
N THR A 176 13.33 16.11 0.72
CA THR A 176 14.22 15.69 -0.38
C THR A 176 13.45 15.26 -1.63
N PHE A 177 12.17 15.01 -1.51
CA PHE A 177 11.31 14.64 -2.63
C PHE A 177 11.30 15.71 -3.73
N LEU A 178 11.38 16.98 -3.35
CA LEU A 178 11.43 18.13 -4.26
C LEU A 178 12.68 18.15 -5.17
N PHE A 179 13.72 17.39 -4.84
CA PHE A 179 15.01 17.35 -5.53
C PHE A 179 15.34 15.97 -6.09
N SER A 180 14.39 15.03 -6.11
CA SER A 180 14.63 13.69 -6.64
C SER A 180 14.84 13.72 -8.14
N PRO A 181 15.91 13.08 -8.68
CA PRO A 181 16.18 13.00 -10.10
C PRO A 181 15.23 12.05 -10.85
N ILE A 182 14.47 11.23 -10.13
CA ILE A 182 13.45 10.36 -10.73
C ILE A 182 12.29 11.26 -11.15
N GLN A 183 11.88 11.15 -12.42
CA GLN A 183 10.74 11.89 -12.97
C GLN A 183 9.41 11.41 -12.35
N TRP A 184 9.25 11.62 -11.04
CA TRP A 184 7.97 11.49 -10.37
C TRP A 184 6.97 12.57 -10.82
N GLN A 185 7.46 13.58 -11.58
CA GLN A 185 6.80 14.85 -11.86
C GLN A 185 5.49 14.76 -12.64
N GLU A 186 5.25 13.68 -13.38
CA GLU A 186 3.99 13.53 -14.13
C GLU A 186 2.88 12.79 -13.37
N LYS A 187 3.17 12.19 -12.20
CA LYS A 187 2.24 11.30 -11.48
C LYS A 187 2.25 11.47 -9.96
N MET A 188 2.73 12.61 -9.48
CA MET A 188 2.86 12.84 -8.04
C MET A 188 1.67 13.58 -7.48
N ILE A 189 1.04 12.92 -6.55
CA ILE A 189 -0.02 13.48 -5.74
C ILE A 189 0.37 13.23 -4.28
N CYS A 190 0.60 14.31 -3.54
CA CYS A 190 0.95 14.23 -2.13
C CYS A 190 -0.28 14.54 -1.28
N LEU A 191 -0.69 13.58 -0.48
CA LEU A 191 -1.69 13.79 0.56
C LEU A 191 -1.02 14.13 1.88
N HIS A 192 -1.55 15.14 2.54
CA HIS A 192 -1.19 15.43 3.92
C HIS A 192 -2.18 14.70 4.82
N LEU A 193 -1.72 13.67 5.50
CA LEU A 193 -2.57 12.96 6.46
C LEU A 193 -2.89 13.89 7.64
N PRO A 194 -4.15 13.91 8.14
CA PRO A 194 -4.50 14.69 9.30
C PRO A 194 -3.67 14.20 10.51
N ARG A 195 -3.27 15.14 11.36
CA ARG A 195 -2.64 14.78 12.64
C ARG A 195 -3.65 14.00 13.47
N SER A 196 -3.28 12.84 13.99
CA SER A 196 -4.08 12.17 15.00
C SER A 196 -4.24 13.11 16.18
N THR A 197 -5.47 13.48 16.49
CA THR A 197 -5.78 14.19 17.75
C THR A 197 -5.76 13.16 18.87
N THR A 198 -4.58 12.89 19.42
CA THR A 198 -4.44 12.25 20.73
C THR A 198 -4.51 13.29 21.82
#